data_26522650fcb421c66d7fd9da921c4e5c
#
_entry.id   26522650fcb421c66d7fd9da921c4e5c
#
_cell.length_a   1.000
_cell.length_b   1.000
_cell.length_c   1.000
_cell.angle_alpha   90.00
_cell.angle_beta   90.00
_cell.angle_gamma   90.00
#
_symmetry.space_group_name_H-M   'P 1'
#
loop_
_entity.id
_entity.type
_entity.pdbx_description
1 polymer ?
#
loop_
_entity_poly.entity_id
_entity_poly.type
_entity_poly.pdbx_seq_one_letter_code
_entity_poly.pdbx_strand_id
1 'polypeptide(L)'
;MSLDAAASKKVLFVGETIIDVYHYGRTLGMPRKAPIIALEYKHTEAFQGGVVAAARHAESFCRTVHIASWRTLRKDRYIEESHNRKLFEV
;
A
#
# COMPACT_ATOMS: atom_id res chain seq x y z
N MET A 1 -8.30 -27.34 -0.73
CA MET A 1 -7.89 -27.51 0.68
C MET A 1 -8.92 -26.83 1.57
N SER A 2 -9.39 -27.52 2.61
CA SER A 2 -10.31 -26.93 3.57
C SER A 2 -9.56 -26.02 4.56
N LEU A 3 -10.28 -25.12 5.23
CA LEU A 3 -9.68 -24.28 6.26
C LEU A 3 -9.15 -25.11 7.43
N ASP A 4 -9.80 -26.22 7.76
CA ASP A 4 -9.34 -27.11 8.84
C ASP A 4 -8.00 -27.74 8.50
N ALA A 5 -7.80 -28.14 7.25
CA ALA A 5 -6.51 -28.66 6.79
C ALA A 5 -5.45 -27.57 6.78
N ALA A 6 -5.81 -26.34 6.39
CA ALA A 6 -4.91 -25.19 6.38
C ALA A 6 -4.45 -24.80 7.78
N ALA A 7 -5.30 -24.95 8.79
CA ALA A 7 -4.99 -24.55 10.16
C ALA A 7 -3.79 -25.30 10.76
N SER A 8 -3.45 -26.49 10.26
CA SER A 8 -2.30 -27.26 10.72
C SER A 8 -1.04 -27.02 9.87
N LYS A 9 -1.12 -26.22 8.84
CA LYS A 9 -0.03 -26.01 7.88
C LYS A 9 0.87 -24.85 8.26
N LYS A 10 2.14 -25.00 7.89
CA LYS A 10 3.11 -23.92 7.89
C LYS A 10 3.20 -23.39 6.48
N VAL A 11 3.17 -22.06 6.33
CA VAL A 11 3.16 -21.41 5.01
C VAL A 11 4.32 -20.43 4.94
N LEU A 12 5.03 -20.45 3.81
CA LEU A 12 6.06 -19.48 3.50
C LEU A 12 5.59 -18.64 2.32
N PHE A 13 5.50 -17.33 2.54
CA PHE A 13 5.21 -16.38 1.48
C PHE A 13 6.52 -15.80 0.97
N VAL A 14 6.76 -15.90 -0.32
CA VAL A 14 7.97 -15.41 -0.98
C VAL A 14 7.56 -14.38 -2.02
N GLY A 15 8.11 -13.19 -1.93
CA GLY A 15 7.78 -12.14 -2.88
C GLY A 15 8.32 -10.78 -2.49
N GLU A 16 7.84 -9.75 -3.16
CA GLU A 16 8.21 -8.39 -2.89
C GLU A 16 7.29 -7.77 -1.83
N THR A 17 7.87 -6.97 -0.94
CA THR A 17 7.11 -6.13 -0.03
C THR A 17 6.80 -4.82 -0.74
N ILE A 18 5.55 -4.40 -0.69
CA ILE A 18 5.11 -3.15 -1.28
C ILE A 18 4.63 -2.23 -0.16
N ILE A 19 5.16 -1.02 -0.13
CA ILE A 19 4.69 0.02 0.78
C ILE A 19 3.94 1.04 -0.05
N ASP A 20 2.64 1.12 0.14
CA ASP A 20 1.79 2.10 -0.51
C ASP A 20 1.64 3.31 0.40
N VAL A 21 2.09 4.46 -0.07
CA VAL A 21 2.00 5.72 0.68
C VAL A 21 1.01 6.63 -0.03
N TYR A 22 -0.06 6.98 0.66
CA TYR A 22 -1.10 7.86 0.16
C TYR A 22 -0.89 9.25 0.74
N HIS A 23 -0.60 10.22 -0.13
CA HIS A 23 -0.44 11.61 0.23
C HIS A 23 -1.74 12.36 -0.08
N TYR A 24 -2.41 12.80 0.95
CA TYR A 24 -3.68 13.52 0.81
C TYR A 24 -3.45 15.02 0.86
N GLY A 25 -4.07 15.72 -0.06
CA GLY A 25 -3.94 17.15 -0.12
C GLY A 25 -5.10 17.80 -0.85
N ARG A 26 -5.12 19.12 -0.80
CA ARG A 26 -6.08 19.94 -1.52
C ARG A 26 -5.37 20.66 -2.65
N THR A 27 -5.92 20.59 -3.86
CA THR A 27 -5.35 21.31 -5.00
C THR A 27 -5.56 22.82 -4.82
N LEU A 28 -4.48 23.58 -5.06
CA LEU A 28 -4.50 25.04 -4.98
C LEU A 28 -4.59 25.71 -6.35
N GLY A 29 -4.73 24.91 -7.41
CA GLY A 29 -4.73 25.40 -8.77
C GLY A 29 -3.32 25.50 -9.35
N MET A 30 -3.22 26.06 -10.55
CA MET A 30 -1.96 26.22 -11.24
C MET A 30 -1.39 27.61 -11.00
N PRO A 31 -0.13 27.74 -10.54
CA PRO A 31 0.52 29.04 -10.43
C PRO A 31 0.64 29.72 -11.80
N ARG A 32 0.56 31.05 -11.81
CA ARG A 32 0.64 31.80 -13.06
C ARG A 32 1.97 31.66 -13.78
N LYS A 33 3.08 31.47 -13.02
CA LYS A 33 4.44 31.48 -13.57
C LYS A 33 4.92 30.10 -14.05
N ALA A 34 4.22 29.03 -13.70
CA ALA A 34 4.63 27.67 -14.06
C ALA A 34 3.41 26.77 -14.22
N PRO A 35 3.39 25.88 -15.23
CA PRO A 35 2.28 24.95 -15.44
C PRO A 35 2.38 23.74 -14.50
N ILE A 36 2.33 23.98 -13.21
CA ILE A 36 2.39 22.94 -12.19
C ILE A 36 1.13 22.95 -11.34
N ILE A 37 0.79 21.79 -10.79
CA ILE A 37 -0.31 21.69 -9.84
C ILE A 37 0.27 21.85 -8.44
N ALA A 38 -0.21 22.87 -7.71
CA ALA A 38 0.16 23.05 -6.32
C ALA A 38 -0.80 22.29 -5.43
N LEU A 39 -0.26 21.55 -4.45
CA LEU A 39 -1.04 20.73 -3.54
C LEU A 39 -0.75 21.14 -2.09
N GLU A 40 -1.80 21.54 -1.37
CA GLU A 40 -1.69 21.80 0.06
C GLU A 40 -1.73 20.45 0.80
N TYR A 41 -0.63 20.10 1.48
CA TYR A 41 -0.51 18.85 2.22
C TYR A 41 -1.50 18.81 3.39
N LYS A 42 -2.18 17.68 3.54
CA LYS A 42 -3.09 17.44 4.65
C LYS A 42 -2.59 16.33 5.56
N HIS A 43 -2.47 15.12 5.04
CA HIS A 43 -1.95 13.99 5.81
C HIS A 43 -1.45 12.89 4.90
N THR A 44 -0.77 11.93 5.49
CA THR A 44 -0.22 10.77 4.79
C THR A 44 -0.64 9.49 5.50
N GLU A 45 -1.00 8.48 4.72
CA GLU A 45 -1.28 7.14 5.20
C GLU A 45 -0.40 6.15 4.47
N ALA A 46 0.12 5.17 5.19
CA ALA A 46 0.98 4.14 4.61
C ALA A 46 0.42 2.74 4.89
N PHE A 47 0.44 1.89 3.87
CA PHE A 47 -0.04 0.53 3.95
C PHE A 47 1.00 -0.44 3.40
N GLN A 48 1.10 -1.62 4.03
CA GLN A 48 1.95 -2.69 3.54
C GLN A 48 1.15 -3.60 2.63
N GLY A 49 1.67 -3.81 1.41
CA GLY A 49 1.07 -4.69 0.42
C GLY A 49 2.02 -5.81 0.00
N GLY A 50 1.70 -6.43 -1.13
CA GLY A 50 2.51 -7.52 -1.66
C GLY A 50 2.53 -8.73 -0.75
N VAL A 51 3.72 -9.34 -0.58
CA VAL A 51 3.88 -10.55 0.23
C VAL A 51 3.47 -10.36 1.69
N VAL A 52 3.66 -9.17 2.24
CA VAL A 52 3.29 -8.88 3.64
C VAL A 52 1.77 -8.91 3.81
N ALA A 53 1.03 -8.30 2.88
CA ALA A 53 -0.42 -8.31 2.93
C ALA A 53 -0.98 -9.73 2.80
N ALA A 54 -0.42 -10.52 1.88
CA ALA A 54 -0.83 -11.91 1.69
C ALA A 54 -0.57 -12.75 2.94
N ALA A 55 0.60 -12.58 3.56
CA ALA A 55 0.95 -13.30 4.78
C ALA A 55 0.03 -12.95 5.94
N ARG A 56 -0.30 -11.68 6.13
CA ARG A 56 -1.22 -11.24 7.18
C ARG A 56 -2.61 -11.82 7.00
N HIS A 57 -3.08 -11.92 5.76
CA HIS A 57 -4.35 -12.56 5.48
C HIS A 57 -4.31 -14.05 5.87
N ALA A 58 -3.21 -14.74 5.57
CA ALA A 58 -3.07 -16.16 5.88
C ALA A 58 -2.96 -16.45 7.39
N GLU A 59 -2.48 -15.50 8.20
CA GLU A 59 -2.37 -15.65 9.65
C GLU A 59 -3.70 -15.99 10.33
N SER A 60 -4.81 -15.62 9.72
CA SER A 60 -6.14 -15.88 10.28
C SER A 60 -6.55 -17.36 10.18
N PHE A 61 -5.91 -18.15 9.32
CA PHE A 61 -6.31 -19.56 9.11
C PHE A 61 -5.15 -20.56 9.00
N CYS A 62 -3.91 -20.10 9.08
CA CYS A 62 -2.74 -20.98 9.07
C CYS A 62 -2.05 -20.99 10.42
N ARG A 63 -1.47 -22.14 10.78
CA ARG A 63 -0.77 -22.31 12.06
C ARG A 63 0.45 -21.42 12.18
N THR A 64 1.26 -21.38 11.13
CA THR A 64 2.51 -20.64 11.11
C THR A 64 2.67 -20.01 9.74
N VAL A 65 3.00 -18.72 9.73
CA VAL A 65 3.22 -17.96 8.51
C VAL A 65 4.61 -17.33 8.58
N HIS A 66 5.40 -17.59 7.56
CA HIS A 66 6.73 -16.97 7.39
C HIS A 66 6.74 -16.12 6.13
N ILE A 67 7.57 -15.08 6.16
CA ILE A 67 7.72 -14.16 5.03
C ILE A 67 9.19 -14.14 4.63
N ALA A 68 9.44 -14.33 3.32
CA ALA A 68 10.74 -14.10 2.72
C ALA A 68 10.57 -13.04 1.64
N SER A 69 11.03 -11.84 1.92
CA SER A 69 10.96 -10.72 0.99
C SER A 69 12.36 -10.39 0.50
N TRP A 70 12.56 -10.41 -0.83
CA TRP A 70 13.86 -10.06 -1.41
C TRP A 70 13.99 -8.60 -1.80
N ARG A 71 12.90 -7.86 -1.84
CA ARG A 71 12.90 -6.46 -2.21
C ARG A 71 11.70 -5.73 -1.63
N THR A 72 11.91 -4.47 -1.25
CA THR A 72 10.85 -3.58 -0.83
C THR A 72 10.69 -2.48 -1.87
N LEU A 73 9.48 -2.33 -2.38
CA LEU A 73 9.10 -1.27 -3.30
C LEU A 73 8.21 -0.27 -2.59
N ARG A 74 8.44 1.00 -2.87
CA ARG A 74 7.59 2.06 -2.36
C ARG A 74 6.83 2.69 -3.53
N LYS A 75 5.52 2.85 -3.36
CA LYS A 75 4.66 3.57 -4.30
C LYS A 75 4.03 4.73 -3.58
N ASP A 76 4.21 5.92 -4.11
CA ASP A 76 3.61 7.14 -3.57
C ASP A 76 2.47 7.56 -4.48
N ARG A 77 1.28 7.73 -3.90
CA ARG A 77 0.09 8.18 -4.61
C ARG A 77 -0.37 9.50 -4.02
N TYR A 78 -0.66 10.44 -4.89
CA TYR A 78 -1.08 11.78 -4.51
C TYR A 78 -2.56 11.93 -4.81
N ILE A 79 -3.36 12.18 -3.78
CA ILE A 79 -4.81 12.12 -3.82
C ILE A 79 -5.40 13.47 -3.47
N GLU A 80 -6.31 13.94 -4.32
CA GLU A 80 -7.09 15.14 -4.05
C GLU A 80 -8.18 14.75 -3.05
N GLU A 81 -8.10 15.33 -1.83
CA GLU A 81 -8.88 14.88 -0.68
C GLU A 81 -10.38 15.12 -0.83
N SER A 82 -10.78 16.27 -1.36
CA SER A 82 -12.20 16.64 -1.41
C SER A 82 -13.02 15.73 -2.32
N HIS A 83 -12.40 15.13 -3.35
CA HIS A 83 -13.05 14.22 -4.28
C HIS A 83 -12.50 12.79 -4.20
N ASN A 84 -11.55 12.56 -3.31
CA ASN A 84 -10.85 11.27 -3.16
C ASN A 84 -10.31 10.74 -4.50
N ARG A 85 -9.77 11.63 -5.32
CA ARG A 85 -9.30 11.33 -6.66
C ARG A 85 -7.79 11.29 -6.71
N LYS A 86 -7.23 10.23 -7.29
CA LYS A 86 -5.78 10.13 -7.48
C LYS A 86 -5.33 11.11 -8.56
N LEU A 87 -4.35 11.94 -8.23
CA LEU A 87 -3.75 12.91 -9.15
C LEU A 87 -2.60 12.29 -9.93
N PHE A 88 -1.68 11.64 -9.23
CA PHE A 88 -0.57 10.93 -9.86
C PHE A 88 0.07 9.95 -8.88
N GLU A 89 0.94 9.11 -9.40
CA GLU A 89 1.63 8.06 -8.66
C GLU A 89 3.13 8.10 -9.01
N VAL A 90 3.93 7.86 -8.02
CA VAL A 90 5.39 7.81 -8.18
C VAL A 90 5.92 6.46 -7.74
#